data_1b640aa73077f612db8137478a5acf8c
#
_entry.id   1b640aa73077f612db8137478a5acf8c
#
_cell.length_a   1.000
_cell.length_b   1.000
_cell.length_c   1.000
_cell.angle_alpha   90.00
_cell.angle_beta   90.00
_cell.angle_gamma   90.00
#
_symmetry.space_group_name_H-M   'P 1'
#
loop_
_entity.id
_entity.type
_entity.pdbx_description
1 polymer ?
#
loop_
_entity_poly.entity_id
_entity_poly.type
_entity_poly.pdbx_seq_one_letter_code
_entity_poly.pdbx_strand_id
1 'polypeptide(L)'
;MVNRKRMLTIGAIPASLLLLGTASWGIGRVVPEPSLPAPQVVHARPETLNYACPAGIVDPFHLDGGVSAASVWNSAGERETSGEWTILRADASAHTLPTTLGVMGQGGGELRGLSMTSCQLPANDQWNVLGSSTSGEDLVVTFANPNSSPSVVTLEGYGANGPIDAKPHQMTIPARSTQSVLVGGLFPEESALAVHIHADGQGVATWVQSSAMQGEVPKGVTSVSGTKPREDQLFLGLSKQGSSSLRLLVPPSAADDEADTHVALSYTSDAGTFNVPGGELDVSAGTVVDVPLNGITDERYALRVHAERPLVAQVVTNSEQEEYPGGQRWGMRAGMSSAQGLVHAQLPSASTVEGLVRSRLSSTILRGTAQESGSGVGEISSHLLLTSAHSQSGVQLQLGNEQVTLEAGKMVVLDLPSQETSLESPSDVAIAIEVEAKTPSGVLRAVWPLSADDVEQASTSITVH
;
A
#
# COMPACT_ATOMS: atom_id res chain seq x y z
N MET A 1 57.68 80.20 -22.69
CA MET A 1 56.50 79.82 -23.52
C MET A 1 56.21 78.36 -23.27
N VAL A 2 55.32 78.06 -22.31
CA VAL A 2 54.93 76.69 -21.99
C VAL A 2 53.72 76.32 -22.88
N ASN A 3 53.87 75.19 -23.51
CA ASN A 3 53.07 74.73 -24.64
C ASN A 3 51.64 74.34 -24.22
N ARG A 4 50.71 75.28 -24.47
CA ARG A 4 49.26 75.13 -24.11
C ARG A 4 48.53 73.94 -24.77
N LYS A 5 49.16 73.24 -25.70
CA LYS A 5 48.61 72.08 -26.44
C LYS A 5 48.73 70.77 -25.69
N ARG A 6 49.59 70.67 -24.68
CA ARG A 6 49.69 69.39 -23.91
C ARG A 6 48.74 69.25 -22.73
N MET A 7 48.07 70.34 -22.28
CA MET A 7 47.09 70.29 -21.17
C MET A 7 45.69 69.89 -21.62
N LEU A 8 45.33 70.02 -22.91
CA LEU A 8 44.00 69.62 -23.40
C LEU A 8 43.84 68.09 -23.64
N THR A 9 44.99 67.38 -23.87
CA THR A 9 44.97 65.93 -24.10
C THR A 9 44.90 65.09 -22.80
N ILE A 10 45.35 65.62 -21.69
CA ILE A 10 45.33 64.94 -20.41
C ILE A 10 43.96 65.02 -19.73
N GLY A 11 43.17 66.07 -20.04
CA GLY A 11 41.79 66.19 -19.51
C GLY A 11 40.70 65.43 -20.28
N ALA A 12 40.99 65.09 -21.54
CA ALA A 12 39.98 64.40 -22.38
C ALA A 12 39.84 62.85 -22.10
N ILE A 13 40.94 62.25 -21.71
CA ILE A 13 40.95 60.80 -21.44
C ILE A 13 40.16 60.43 -20.16
N PRO A 14 40.32 61.09 -19.01
CA PRO A 14 39.50 60.80 -17.86
C PRO A 14 38.02 61.14 -18.02
N ALA A 15 37.65 62.17 -18.81
CA ALA A 15 36.27 62.54 -19.07
C ALA A 15 35.55 61.49 -19.99
N SER A 16 36.26 60.95 -20.98
CA SER A 16 35.72 59.88 -21.84
C SER A 16 35.56 58.54 -21.10
N LEU A 17 36.48 58.20 -20.21
CA LEU A 17 36.37 57.01 -19.36
C LEU A 17 35.27 57.13 -18.33
N LEU A 18 35.01 58.32 -17.77
CA LEU A 18 33.89 58.57 -16.88
C LEU A 18 32.54 58.49 -17.61
N LEU A 19 32.45 58.99 -18.83
CA LEU A 19 31.25 58.91 -19.67
C LEU A 19 30.94 57.47 -20.11
N LEU A 20 31.97 56.68 -20.44
CA LEU A 20 31.81 55.26 -20.76
C LEU A 20 31.45 54.43 -19.51
N GLY A 21 32.04 54.75 -18.36
CA GLY A 21 31.70 54.10 -17.09
C GLY A 21 30.27 54.39 -16.64
N THR A 22 29.79 55.61 -16.77
CA THR A 22 28.41 56.00 -16.44
C THR A 22 27.40 55.46 -17.45
N ALA A 23 27.73 55.36 -18.73
CA ALA A 23 26.88 54.75 -19.75
C ALA A 23 26.71 53.25 -19.53
N SER A 24 27.81 52.54 -19.22
CA SER A 24 27.72 51.10 -18.91
C SER A 24 26.96 50.82 -17.59
N TRP A 25 27.08 51.72 -16.61
CA TRP A 25 26.32 51.59 -15.36
C TRP A 25 24.84 51.93 -15.53
N GLY A 26 24.53 52.86 -16.41
CA GLY A 26 23.14 53.25 -16.77
C GLY A 26 22.43 52.15 -17.60
N ILE A 27 23.13 51.55 -18.54
CA ILE A 27 22.56 50.47 -19.38
C ILE A 27 22.29 49.22 -18.53
N GLY A 28 23.17 48.86 -17.58
CA GLY A 28 22.92 47.73 -16.68
C GLY A 28 21.72 47.87 -15.76
N ARG A 29 21.22 49.15 -15.57
CA ARG A 29 20.00 49.38 -14.80
C ARG A 29 18.74 49.51 -15.66
N VAL A 30 18.86 49.66 -16.96
CA VAL A 30 17.75 49.87 -17.89
C VAL A 30 17.42 48.59 -18.65
N VAL A 31 18.35 47.63 -18.72
CA VAL A 31 18.04 46.30 -19.27
C VAL A 31 17.34 45.51 -18.17
N PRO A 32 16.04 45.24 -18.30
CA PRO A 32 15.37 44.32 -17.36
C PRO A 32 16.11 42.98 -17.40
N GLU A 33 16.46 42.45 -16.24
CA GLU A 33 16.95 41.09 -16.17
C GLU A 33 15.97 40.18 -16.95
N PRO A 34 16.45 39.35 -17.88
CA PRO A 34 15.60 38.43 -18.58
C PRO A 34 14.92 37.56 -17.50
N SER A 35 13.66 37.81 -17.25
CA SER A 35 12.88 36.93 -16.42
C SER A 35 12.85 35.59 -17.14
N LEU A 36 13.61 34.61 -16.61
CA LEU A 36 13.44 33.23 -17.06
C LEU A 36 11.95 32.88 -16.91
N PRO A 37 11.32 32.30 -17.92
CA PRO A 37 9.95 31.84 -17.78
C PRO A 37 9.88 30.93 -16.56
N ALA A 38 8.84 31.07 -15.75
CA ALA A 38 8.63 30.19 -14.62
C ALA A 38 8.70 28.72 -15.12
N PRO A 39 9.40 27.85 -14.42
CA PRO A 39 9.49 26.46 -14.82
C PRO A 39 8.07 25.89 -14.95
N GLN A 40 7.76 25.31 -16.10
CA GLN A 40 6.48 24.65 -16.34
C GLN A 40 6.62 23.16 -16.02
N VAL A 41 5.80 22.66 -15.11
CA VAL A 41 5.71 21.24 -14.84
C VAL A 41 4.71 20.64 -15.84
N VAL A 42 5.19 19.77 -16.71
CA VAL A 42 4.38 19.02 -17.64
C VAL A 42 4.23 17.59 -17.11
N HIS A 43 3.01 17.16 -16.88
CA HIS A 43 2.71 15.78 -16.52
C HIS A 43 2.57 14.95 -17.79
N ALA A 44 3.53 14.09 -18.06
CA ALA A 44 3.47 13.14 -19.16
C ALA A 44 2.78 11.85 -18.66
N ARG A 45 1.61 11.52 -19.21
CA ARG A 45 0.94 10.25 -18.95
C ARG A 45 1.57 9.16 -19.82
N PRO A 46 1.87 7.97 -19.29
CA PRO A 46 2.35 6.86 -20.10
C PRO A 46 1.23 6.35 -21.01
N GLU A 47 1.57 5.87 -22.19
CA GLU A 47 0.61 5.17 -23.07
C GLU A 47 0.30 3.76 -22.54
N THR A 48 1.27 3.15 -21.87
CA THR A 48 1.17 1.81 -21.30
C THR A 48 1.43 1.85 -19.80
N LEU A 49 0.54 1.27 -19.03
CA LEU A 49 0.69 1.06 -17.59
C LEU A 49 1.39 -0.28 -17.34
N ASN A 50 2.43 -0.26 -16.53
CA ASN A 50 3.14 -1.46 -16.11
C ASN A 50 2.82 -1.72 -14.63
N TYR A 51 1.96 -2.70 -14.39
CA TYR A 51 1.68 -3.17 -13.03
C TYR A 51 2.71 -4.19 -12.61
N ALA A 52 3.20 -4.08 -11.41
CA ALA A 52 3.92 -5.13 -10.73
C ALA A 52 2.93 -6.00 -9.94
N CYS A 53 2.98 -7.31 -10.11
CA CYS A 53 2.20 -8.24 -9.30
C CYS A 53 3.06 -8.80 -8.16
N PRO A 54 2.47 -9.17 -7.00
CA PRO A 54 3.22 -9.66 -5.87
C PRO A 54 4.05 -10.90 -6.24
N ALA A 55 5.28 -10.99 -5.73
CA ALA A 55 6.17 -12.11 -6.02
C ALA A 55 5.80 -13.37 -5.24
N GLY A 56 5.34 -13.23 -3.99
CA GLY A 56 4.97 -14.35 -3.13
C GLY A 56 5.35 -14.10 -1.66
N ILE A 57 5.28 -15.15 -0.86
CA ILE A 57 5.77 -15.14 0.53
C ILE A 57 7.27 -15.36 0.51
N VAL A 58 8.00 -14.54 1.24
CA VAL A 58 9.47 -14.53 1.33
C VAL A 58 9.90 -15.10 2.67
N ASP A 59 10.94 -15.95 2.66
CA ASP A 59 11.60 -16.39 3.89
C ASP A 59 12.46 -15.25 4.45
N PRO A 60 12.25 -14.76 5.68
CA PRO A 60 13.06 -13.70 6.27
C PRO A 60 14.57 -14.01 6.34
N PHE A 61 14.94 -15.29 6.37
CA PHE A 61 16.33 -15.74 6.43
C PHE A 61 16.93 -16.04 5.05
N HIS A 62 16.11 -16.11 3.99
CA HIS A 62 16.52 -16.40 2.62
C HIS A 62 15.79 -15.48 1.64
N LEU A 63 16.18 -14.20 1.62
CA LEU A 63 15.49 -13.15 0.87
C LEU A 63 15.61 -13.26 -0.66
N ASP A 64 16.54 -14.09 -1.15
CA ASP A 64 16.84 -14.22 -2.59
C ASP A 64 15.79 -15.02 -3.38
N GLY A 65 14.82 -15.61 -2.71
CA GLY A 65 13.77 -16.40 -3.34
C GLY A 65 12.50 -16.47 -2.51
N GLY A 66 11.34 -16.43 -3.18
CA GLY A 66 10.07 -16.67 -2.51
C GLY A 66 9.95 -18.10 -2.04
N VAL A 67 9.44 -18.31 -0.84
CA VAL A 67 9.07 -19.66 -0.34
C VAL A 67 7.88 -20.18 -1.15
N SER A 68 7.03 -19.30 -1.58
CA SER A 68 5.84 -19.60 -2.38
C SER A 68 5.55 -18.46 -3.34
N ALA A 69 5.71 -18.70 -4.64
CA ALA A 69 5.37 -17.72 -5.66
C ALA A 69 3.88 -17.36 -5.62
N ALA A 70 3.51 -16.14 -5.97
CA ALA A 70 2.11 -15.74 -6.07
C ALA A 70 1.40 -16.40 -7.25
N SER A 71 0.09 -16.61 -7.11
CA SER A 71 -0.81 -16.88 -8.24
C SER A 71 -1.52 -15.61 -8.63
N VAL A 72 -1.50 -15.26 -9.92
CA VAL A 72 -2.04 -14.00 -10.42
C VAL A 72 -3.22 -14.26 -11.35
N TRP A 73 -4.29 -13.52 -11.15
CA TRP A 73 -5.40 -13.36 -12.09
C TRP A 73 -5.53 -11.88 -12.51
N ASN A 74 -5.97 -11.66 -13.74
CA ASN A 74 -6.29 -10.32 -14.25
C ASN A 74 -7.43 -10.39 -15.26
N SER A 75 -8.28 -9.39 -15.26
CA SER A 75 -9.42 -9.29 -16.16
C SER A 75 -9.01 -8.91 -17.59
N ALA A 76 -7.92 -8.18 -17.76
CA ALA A 76 -7.42 -7.68 -19.04
C ALA A 76 -5.91 -7.40 -18.96
N GLY A 77 -5.28 -7.07 -20.10
CA GLY A 77 -3.86 -6.76 -20.20
C GLY A 77 -2.99 -7.97 -20.54
N GLU A 78 -1.74 -7.70 -20.86
CA GLU A 78 -0.75 -8.70 -21.25
C GLU A 78 0.18 -9.02 -20.11
N ARG A 79 0.37 -10.30 -19.82
CA ARG A 79 1.30 -10.77 -18.77
C ARG A 79 2.69 -11.01 -19.36
N GLU A 80 3.68 -10.49 -18.68
CA GLU A 80 5.08 -10.84 -18.88
C GLU A 80 5.60 -11.43 -17.56
N THR A 81 5.99 -12.70 -17.59
CA THR A 81 6.59 -13.36 -16.41
C THR A 81 8.11 -13.21 -16.47
N SER A 82 8.69 -12.62 -15.43
CA SER A 82 10.12 -12.46 -15.27
C SER A 82 10.56 -13.18 -14.00
N GLY A 83 11.13 -14.38 -14.15
CA GLY A 83 11.47 -15.22 -13.00
C GLY A 83 10.23 -15.65 -12.20
N GLU A 84 10.18 -15.29 -10.91
CA GLU A 84 9.10 -15.69 -9.98
C GLU A 84 7.96 -14.63 -9.88
N TRP A 85 8.05 -13.52 -10.58
CA TRP A 85 7.07 -12.44 -10.51
C TRP A 85 6.49 -12.07 -11.88
N THR A 86 5.38 -11.36 -11.88
CA THR A 86 4.62 -11.02 -13.08
C THR A 86 4.52 -9.51 -13.23
N ILE A 87 4.81 -9.02 -14.45
CA ILE A 87 4.47 -7.66 -14.89
C ILE A 87 3.20 -7.80 -15.74
N LEU A 88 2.19 -6.99 -15.44
CA LEU A 88 1.00 -6.86 -16.26
C LEU A 88 1.05 -5.52 -17.01
N ARG A 89 0.91 -5.56 -18.33
CA ARG A 89 0.83 -4.37 -19.17
C ARG A 89 -0.60 -4.10 -19.58
N ALA A 90 -1.03 -2.86 -19.39
CA ALA A 90 -2.34 -2.40 -19.81
C ALA A 90 -2.24 -1.07 -20.57
N ASP A 91 -3.21 -0.84 -21.46
CA ASP A 91 -3.36 0.44 -22.15
C ASP A 91 -3.90 1.50 -21.18
N ALA A 92 -3.17 2.61 -21.00
CA ALA A 92 -3.58 3.70 -20.14
C ALA A 92 -4.82 4.47 -20.64
N SER A 93 -5.12 4.34 -21.93
CA SER A 93 -6.32 4.93 -22.55
C SER A 93 -7.56 4.04 -22.47
N ALA A 94 -7.43 2.82 -21.94
CA ALA A 94 -8.55 1.90 -21.80
C ALA A 94 -9.67 2.51 -20.94
N HIS A 95 -10.91 2.33 -21.37
CA HIS A 95 -12.08 2.84 -20.65
C HIS A 95 -12.22 2.22 -19.25
N THR A 96 -11.78 0.97 -19.11
CA THR A 96 -11.74 0.23 -17.85
C THR A 96 -10.36 -0.34 -17.65
N LEU A 97 -9.71 -0.01 -16.56
CA LEU A 97 -8.42 -0.58 -16.18
C LEU A 97 -8.58 -2.05 -15.75
N PRO A 98 -7.53 -2.87 -15.86
CA PRO A 98 -7.61 -4.26 -15.46
C PRO A 98 -7.80 -4.39 -13.94
N THR A 99 -8.78 -5.17 -13.53
CA THR A 99 -8.85 -5.68 -12.16
C THR A 99 -7.85 -6.82 -12.01
N THR A 100 -7.05 -6.81 -10.96
CA THR A 100 -5.94 -7.74 -10.78
C THR A 100 -5.96 -8.34 -9.38
N LEU A 101 -5.69 -9.62 -9.27
CA LEU A 101 -5.60 -10.34 -8.01
C LEU A 101 -4.31 -11.15 -7.95
N GLY A 102 -3.49 -10.91 -6.94
CA GLY A 102 -2.37 -11.74 -6.55
C GLY A 102 -2.71 -12.48 -5.25
N VAL A 103 -2.63 -13.81 -5.30
CA VAL A 103 -2.82 -14.68 -4.14
C VAL A 103 -1.46 -15.22 -3.71
N MET A 104 -1.11 -14.95 -2.46
CA MET A 104 0.10 -15.42 -1.79
C MET A 104 -0.32 -16.28 -0.61
N GLY A 105 0.38 -17.37 -0.36
CA GLY A 105 0.01 -18.20 0.77
C GLY A 105 0.87 -19.45 0.92
N GLN A 106 0.83 -19.97 2.13
CA GLN A 106 1.41 -21.25 2.53
C GLN A 106 0.47 -21.95 3.50
N GLY A 107 0.07 -23.17 3.17
CA GLY A 107 -0.94 -23.91 3.95
C GLY A 107 -0.42 -24.48 5.27
N GLY A 108 0.91 -24.59 5.44
CA GLY A 108 1.56 -25.12 6.62
C GLY A 108 2.97 -24.58 6.78
N GLY A 109 3.71 -25.06 7.81
CA GLY A 109 5.07 -24.64 8.10
C GLY A 109 5.15 -23.30 8.83
N GLU A 110 6.38 -22.78 8.96
CA GLU A 110 6.68 -21.57 9.74
C GLU A 110 6.06 -20.31 9.16
N LEU A 111 5.93 -20.24 7.84
CA LEU A 111 5.34 -19.09 7.12
C LEU A 111 3.90 -19.36 6.67
N ARG A 112 3.16 -20.13 7.47
CA ARG A 112 1.74 -20.40 7.23
C ARG A 112 0.92 -19.12 7.20
N GLY A 113 0.16 -18.90 6.12
CA GLY A 113 -0.69 -17.72 5.96
C GLY A 113 -1.36 -17.67 4.60
N LEU A 114 -2.26 -16.73 4.44
CA LEU A 114 -2.94 -16.41 3.19
C LEU A 114 -3.06 -14.89 3.05
N SER A 115 -2.71 -14.36 1.90
CA SER A 115 -2.84 -12.95 1.59
C SER A 115 -3.32 -12.75 0.16
N MET A 116 -4.11 -11.73 -0.04
CA MET A 116 -4.68 -11.35 -1.32
C MET A 116 -4.50 -9.86 -1.54
N THR A 117 -3.87 -9.48 -2.65
CA THR A 117 -3.63 -8.07 -3.00
C THR A 117 -3.80 -7.86 -4.49
N SER A 118 -4.01 -6.61 -4.91
CA SER A 118 -3.93 -6.25 -6.34
C SER A 118 -2.48 -6.16 -6.81
N CYS A 119 -2.25 -6.34 -8.12
CA CYS A 119 -1.02 -5.83 -8.74
C CYS A 119 -1.03 -4.31 -8.65
N GLN A 120 0.12 -3.68 -8.52
CA GLN A 120 0.24 -2.26 -8.24
C GLN A 120 0.95 -1.51 -9.34
N LEU A 121 0.52 -0.29 -9.61
CA LEU A 121 1.32 0.68 -10.32
C LEU A 121 2.50 1.12 -9.44
N PRO A 122 3.68 1.36 -10.04
CA PRO A 122 4.79 1.93 -9.31
C PRO A 122 4.40 3.31 -8.77
N ALA A 123 4.86 3.63 -7.56
CA ALA A 123 4.66 4.92 -6.93
C ALA A 123 5.96 5.44 -6.32
N ASN A 124 6.07 6.77 -6.23
CA ASN A 124 7.25 7.44 -5.68
C ASN A 124 7.17 7.60 -4.16
N ASP A 125 5.96 7.58 -3.60
CA ASP A 125 5.72 7.79 -2.18
C ASP A 125 4.72 6.76 -1.67
N GLN A 126 5.14 5.96 -0.70
CA GLN A 126 4.33 4.89 -0.12
C GLN A 126 4.65 4.72 1.37
N TRP A 127 3.66 4.27 2.09
CA TRP A 127 3.74 4.00 3.51
C TRP A 127 3.29 2.58 3.83
N ASN A 128 3.85 2.01 4.88
CA ASN A 128 3.33 0.81 5.51
C ASN A 128 3.44 0.95 7.01
N VAL A 129 2.36 0.64 7.73
CA VAL A 129 2.32 0.72 9.21
C VAL A 129 2.15 -0.65 9.87
N LEU A 130 2.09 -1.73 9.10
CA LEU A 130 1.90 -3.09 9.62
C LEU A 130 3.22 -3.75 10.01
N GLY A 131 4.02 -3.11 10.87
CA GLY A 131 5.35 -3.57 11.19
C GLY A 131 5.59 -3.79 12.68
N SER A 132 6.45 -4.77 12.96
CA SER A 132 7.14 -4.97 14.22
C SER A 132 8.48 -5.64 13.92
N SER A 133 9.50 -5.31 14.70
CA SER A 133 10.84 -5.89 14.60
C SER A 133 11.33 -6.43 15.94
N THR A 134 10.41 -6.66 16.87
CA THR A 134 10.72 -7.29 18.15
C THR A 134 11.00 -8.80 17.97
N SER A 135 11.65 -9.39 18.96
CA SER A 135 11.95 -10.83 18.93
C SER A 135 10.71 -11.69 18.68
N GLY A 136 10.78 -12.55 17.68
CA GLY A 136 9.67 -13.38 17.23
C GLY A 136 8.76 -12.74 16.20
N GLU A 137 9.02 -11.52 15.76
CA GLU A 137 8.32 -10.87 14.67
C GLU A 137 9.30 -10.39 13.59
N ASP A 138 8.94 -10.61 12.33
CA ASP A 138 9.71 -10.20 11.16
C ASP A 138 8.88 -9.32 10.23
N LEU A 139 9.52 -8.30 9.69
CA LEU A 139 8.97 -7.44 8.67
C LEU A 139 9.88 -7.47 7.44
N VAL A 140 9.34 -7.94 6.31
CA VAL A 140 10.03 -7.95 5.02
C VAL A 140 9.32 -7.01 4.06
N VAL A 141 10.06 -6.05 3.49
CA VAL A 141 9.57 -5.21 2.39
C VAL A 141 10.09 -5.77 1.08
N THR A 142 9.19 -6.06 0.16
CA THR A 142 9.52 -6.46 -1.22
C THR A 142 9.23 -5.30 -2.16
N PHE A 143 10.26 -4.87 -2.87
CA PHE A 143 10.20 -3.87 -3.92
C PHE A 143 10.12 -4.55 -5.28
N ALA A 144 9.27 -4.04 -6.15
CA ALA A 144 9.21 -4.48 -7.54
C ALA A 144 9.28 -3.27 -8.47
N ASN A 145 10.25 -3.29 -9.36
CA ASN A 145 10.43 -2.26 -10.37
C ASN A 145 10.05 -2.80 -11.76
N PRO A 146 8.81 -2.57 -12.24
CA PRO A 146 8.38 -3.04 -13.56
C PRO A 146 8.92 -2.16 -14.71
N ASN A 147 9.60 -1.07 -14.41
CA ASN A 147 10.08 -0.09 -15.36
C ASN A 147 11.37 -0.54 -16.06
N SER A 148 11.72 0.13 -17.14
CA SER A 148 12.95 -0.14 -17.92
C SER A 148 14.21 0.55 -17.39
N SER A 149 14.06 1.39 -16.36
CA SER A 149 15.17 2.09 -15.69
C SER A 149 15.25 1.69 -14.22
N PRO A 150 16.44 1.70 -13.60
CA PRO A 150 16.55 1.49 -12.17
C PRO A 150 15.90 2.61 -11.38
N SER A 151 15.49 2.33 -10.14
CA SER A 151 14.95 3.31 -9.19
C SER A 151 15.77 3.27 -7.90
N VAL A 152 16.09 4.42 -7.34
CA VAL A 152 16.70 4.52 -6.01
C VAL A 152 15.59 4.65 -4.99
N VAL A 153 15.58 3.78 -4.00
CA VAL A 153 14.59 3.75 -2.93
C VAL A 153 15.24 4.17 -1.63
N THR A 154 14.57 5.04 -0.89
CA THR A 154 14.94 5.49 0.46
C THR A 154 13.89 5.01 1.45
N LEU A 155 14.33 4.39 2.57
CA LEU A 155 13.47 3.95 3.66
C LEU A 155 13.73 4.79 4.90
N GLU A 156 12.65 5.23 5.54
CA GLU A 156 12.65 5.92 6.83
C GLU A 156 11.71 5.17 7.78
N GLY A 157 12.12 5.01 9.04
CA GLY A 157 11.38 4.29 10.07
C GLY A 157 10.71 5.25 11.05
N TYR A 158 9.53 4.87 11.52
CA TYR A 158 8.77 5.57 12.56
C TYR A 158 8.29 4.56 13.59
N GLY A 159 8.45 4.91 14.85
CA GLY A 159 8.05 4.08 15.99
C GLY A 159 6.98 4.75 16.85
N ALA A 160 6.65 4.11 17.97
CA ALA A 160 5.71 4.67 18.96
C ALA A 160 6.20 5.97 19.61
N ASN A 161 7.51 6.25 19.56
CA ASN A 161 8.12 7.45 20.11
C ASN A 161 8.44 8.53 19.05
N GLY A 162 7.97 8.34 17.81
CA GLY A 162 8.24 9.25 16.71
C GLY A 162 9.21 8.67 15.66
N PRO A 163 9.83 9.54 14.85
CA PRO A 163 10.82 9.13 13.86
C PRO A 163 11.98 8.39 14.51
N ILE A 164 12.39 7.27 13.92
CA ILE A 164 13.54 6.52 14.42
C ILE A 164 14.80 7.24 13.96
N ASP A 165 15.67 7.61 14.91
CA ASP A 165 16.93 8.33 14.65
C ASP A 165 17.95 7.40 13.99
N ALA A 166 17.68 7.02 12.76
CA ALA A 166 18.56 6.26 11.90
C ALA A 166 18.80 7.04 10.61
N LYS A 167 19.96 6.85 10.00
CA LYS A 167 20.19 7.41 8.66
C LYS A 167 19.23 6.75 7.69
N PRO A 168 18.60 7.51 6.78
CA PRO A 168 17.78 6.92 5.73
C PRO A 168 18.55 5.83 4.98
N HIS A 169 17.93 4.68 4.83
CA HIS A 169 18.52 3.54 4.12
C HIS A 169 18.21 3.66 2.63
N GLN A 170 19.25 3.73 1.81
CA GLN A 170 19.11 3.83 0.36
C GLN A 170 19.57 2.56 -0.33
N MET A 171 18.82 2.15 -1.35
CA MET A 171 19.15 1.04 -2.22
C MET A 171 18.69 1.29 -3.64
N THR A 172 19.33 0.63 -4.60
CA THR A 172 18.92 0.71 -6.01
C THR A 172 18.17 -0.55 -6.39
N ILE A 173 16.96 -0.41 -6.87
CA ILE A 173 16.16 -1.51 -7.44
C ILE A 173 16.40 -1.51 -8.95
N PRO A 174 17.07 -2.52 -9.50
CA PRO A 174 17.33 -2.59 -10.93
C PRO A 174 16.05 -2.59 -11.76
N ALA A 175 16.17 -2.24 -13.03
CA ALA A 175 15.07 -2.34 -13.98
C ALA A 175 14.54 -3.78 -14.06
N ARG A 176 13.22 -3.95 -14.12
CA ARG A 176 12.53 -5.24 -14.27
C ARG A 176 12.96 -6.29 -13.25
N SER A 177 13.08 -5.87 -12.00
CA SER A 177 13.52 -6.75 -10.92
C SER A 177 12.71 -6.57 -9.64
N THR A 178 12.82 -7.55 -8.78
CA THR A 178 12.32 -7.51 -7.40
C THR A 178 13.49 -7.62 -6.43
N GLN A 179 13.35 -6.99 -5.27
CA GLN A 179 14.32 -7.10 -4.19
C GLN A 179 13.58 -7.05 -2.86
N SER A 180 13.95 -7.95 -1.94
CA SER A 180 13.36 -8.01 -0.59
C SER A 180 14.37 -7.59 0.46
N VAL A 181 13.90 -6.93 1.51
CA VAL A 181 14.70 -6.40 2.62
C VAL A 181 14.05 -6.77 3.94
N LEU A 182 14.82 -7.36 4.84
CA LEU A 182 14.42 -7.58 6.23
C LEU A 182 14.57 -6.26 7.02
N VAL A 183 13.44 -5.65 7.33
CA VAL A 183 13.38 -4.30 7.92
C VAL A 183 13.85 -4.29 9.37
N GLY A 184 13.67 -5.39 10.10
CA GLY A 184 14.16 -5.53 11.47
C GLY A 184 15.68 -5.36 11.62
N GLY A 185 16.45 -5.62 10.55
CA GLY A 185 17.89 -5.33 10.50
C GLY A 185 18.22 -3.84 10.36
N LEU A 186 17.27 -3.03 9.89
CA LEU A 186 17.41 -1.58 9.72
C LEU A 186 16.87 -0.80 10.92
N PHE A 187 15.75 -1.24 11.47
CA PHE A 187 15.05 -0.62 12.60
C PHE A 187 14.74 -1.69 13.66
N PRO A 188 15.72 -2.07 14.49
CA PRO A 188 15.57 -3.17 15.44
C PRO A 188 14.73 -2.78 16.66
N GLU A 189 14.09 -3.80 17.28
CA GLU A 189 13.38 -3.74 18.57
C GLU A 189 12.18 -2.78 18.61
N GLU A 190 11.57 -2.48 17.47
CA GLU A 190 10.37 -1.64 17.39
C GLU A 190 9.10 -2.49 17.43
N SER A 191 8.28 -2.34 18.45
CA SER A 191 7.02 -3.08 18.60
C SER A 191 5.91 -2.52 17.68
N ALA A 192 5.96 -1.23 17.39
CA ALA A 192 5.07 -0.54 16.48
C ALA A 192 5.92 0.18 15.43
N LEU A 193 6.09 -0.42 14.28
CA LEU A 193 6.97 0.07 13.22
C LEU A 193 6.17 0.46 11.98
N ALA A 194 6.32 1.69 11.55
CA ALA A 194 5.91 2.17 10.24
C ALA A 194 7.15 2.45 9.39
N VAL A 195 7.02 2.24 8.09
CA VAL A 195 8.07 2.50 7.10
C VAL A 195 7.54 3.43 6.03
N HIS A 196 8.23 4.55 5.84
CA HIS A 196 8.05 5.44 4.71
C HIS A 196 9.01 5.03 3.60
N ILE A 197 8.50 4.93 2.39
CA ILE A 197 9.23 4.47 1.21
C ILE A 197 9.14 5.55 0.16
N HIS A 198 10.26 6.20 -0.11
CA HIS A 198 10.40 7.16 -1.20
C HIS A 198 11.24 6.56 -2.31
N ALA A 199 10.78 6.69 -3.57
CA ALA A 199 11.45 6.14 -4.73
C ALA A 199 11.61 7.18 -5.84
N ASP A 200 12.78 7.22 -6.46
CA ASP A 200 13.07 8.10 -7.58
C ASP A 200 12.48 7.60 -8.90
N GLY A 201 12.48 8.49 -9.89
CA GLY A 201 12.13 8.17 -11.27
C GLY A 201 10.66 7.80 -11.43
N GLN A 202 10.41 6.62 -12.00
CA GLN A 202 9.05 6.10 -12.21
C GLN A 202 8.49 5.36 -10.98
N GLY A 203 9.22 5.36 -9.86
CA GLY A 203 8.81 4.69 -8.64
C GLY A 203 8.93 3.17 -8.67
N VAL A 204 8.44 2.54 -7.61
CA VAL A 204 8.39 1.09 -7.43
C VAL A 204 7.04 0.68 -6.85
N ALA A 205 6.63 -0.57 -7.02
CA ALA A 205 5.54 -1.16 -6.26
C ALA A 205 6.10 -1.84 -5.00
N THR A 206 5.33 -1.85 -3.91
CA THR A 206 5.80 -2.44 -2.64
C THR A 206 4.76 -3.33 -1.99
N TRP A 207 5.23 -4.43 -1.42
CA TRP A 207 4.46 -5.29 -0.50
C TRP A 207 5.24 -5.46 0.78
N VAL A 208 4.52 -5.46 1.88
CA VAL A 208 5.11 -5.65 3.19
C VAL A 208 4.52 -6.90 3.80
N GLN A 209 5.40 -7.86 4.08
CA GLN A 209 5.10 -9.10 4.75
C GLN A 209 5.41 -8.97 6.24
N SER A 210 4.43 -9.30 7.07
CA SER A 210 4.59 -9.41 8.52
C SER A 210 4.40 -10.86 8.92
N SER A 211 5.37 -11.44 9.63
CA SER A 211 5.34 -12.79 10.15
C SER A 211 5.58 -12.81 11.65
N ALA A 212 5.01 -13.77 12.35
CA ALA A 212 5.16 -13.91 13.79
C ALA A 212 5.35 -15.36 14.21
N MET A 213 6.24 -15.54 15.19
CA MET A 213 6.55 -16.81 15.87
C MET A 213 6.46 -16.62 17.38
N GLN A 214 6.04 -17.65 18.11
CA GLN A 214 6.13 -17.71 19.56
C GLN A 214 6.96 -18.91 19.96
N GLY A 215 8.24 -18.70 20.20
CA GLY A 215 9.21 -19.81 20.25
C GLY A 215 9.25 -20.53 18.89
N GLU A 216 8.92 -21.80 18.87
CA GLU A 216 8.86 -22.62 17.64
C GLU A 216 7.46 -22.66 17.01
N VAL A 217 6.47 -21.98 17.60
CA VAL A 217 5.08 -22.04 17.15
C VAL A 217 4.78 -20.91 16.17
N PRO A 218 4.42 -21.22 14.93
CA PRO A 218 4.02 -20.21 13.95
C PRO A 218 2.73 -19.49 14.38
N LYS A 219 2.76 -18.15 14.37
CA LYS A 219 1.62 -17.29 14.66
C LYS A 219 1.04 -16.65 13.41
N GLY A 220 1.56 -17.02 12.25
CA GLY A 220 1.02 -16.67 10.95
C GLY A 220 1.82 -15.61 10.21
N VAL A 221 1.59 -15.57 8.90
CA VAL A 221 2.17 -14.60 7.99
C VAL A 221 1.07 -13.90 7.20
N THR A 222 1.25 -12.62 6.95
CA THR A 222 0.39 -11.83 6.08
C THR A 222 1.22 -10.87 5.24
N SER A 223 0.69 -10.50 4.08
CA SER A 223 1.31 -9.50 3.22
C SER A 223 0.26 -8.48 2.77
N VAL A 224 0.61 -7.21 2.83
CA VAL A 224 -0.22 -6.10 2.39
C VAL A 224 0.56 -5.19 1.45
N SER A 225 -0.15 -4.47 0.61
CA SER A 225 0.44 -3.48 -0.26
C SER A 225 0.78 -2.17 0.47
N GLY A 226 1.75 -1.43 -0.05
CA GLY A 226 1.98 -0.05 0.36
C GLY A 226 0.73 0.81 0.14
N THR A 227 0.56 1.81 0.98
CA THR A 227 -0.60 2.72 0.98
C THR A 227 -0.16 4.18 0.99
N LYS A 228 -1.11 5.08 0.79
CA LYS A 228 -0.92 6.53 0.86
C LYS A 228 -1.76 7.14 1.99
N PRO A 229 -1.33 8.28 2.54
CA PRO A 229 -2.11 9.00 3.54
C PRO A 229 -3.47 9.45 3.01
N ARG A 230 -4.53 9.31 3.82
CA ARG A 230 -5.91 9.72 3.52
C ARG A 230 -6.63 10.16 4.79
N GLU A 231 -7.61 11.04 4.65
CA GLU A 231 -8.46 11.48 5.75
C GLU A 231 -9.54 10.44 6.09
N ASP A 232 -10.02 9.73 5.08
CA ASP A 232 -11.03 8.67 5.24
C ASP A 232 -10.51 7.34 4.71
N GLN A 233 -10.63 6.29 5.53
CA GLN A 233 -10.24 4.94 5.17
C GLN A 233 -11.28 3.93 5.65
N LEU A 234 -11.49 2.88 4.85
CA LEU A 234 -12.45 1.81 5.12
C LEU A 234 -11.79 0.45 5.02
N PHE A 235 -11.93 -0.34 6.07
CA PHE A 235 -11.42 -1.70 6.17
C PHE A 235 -12.60 -2.65 6.25
N LEU A 236 -12.78 -3.49 5.24
CA LEU A 236 -13.85 -4.48 5.20
C LEU A 236 -13.34 -5.85 5.63
N GLY A 237 -14.26 -6.71 6.07
CA GLY A 237 -13.93 -8.07 6.41
C GLY A 237 -13.35 -8.26 7.81
N LEU A 238 -13.55 -7.33 8.71
CA LEU A 238 -13.26 -7.53 10.13
C LEU A 238 -14.34 -8.40 10.77
N SER A 239 -13.97 -9.13 11.80
CA SER A 239 -14.91 -9.98 12.54
C SER A 239 -14.56 -10.04 14.02
N LYS A 240 -15.52 -10.51 14.83
CA LYS A 240 -15.27 -10.78 16.26
C LYS A 240 -14.33 -11.96 16.51
N GLN A 241 -13.98 -12.73 15.47
CA GLN A 241 -13.08 -13.86 15.60
C GLN A 241 -11.63 -13.37 15.61
N GLY A 242 -10.94 -13.63 16.72
CA GLY A 242 -9.57 -13.17 16.92
C GLY A 242 -9.48 -11.80 17.57
N SER A 243 -8.29 -11.25 17.58
CA SER A 243 -7.95 -9.95 18.12
C SER A 243 -7.49 -9.05 16.97
N SER A 244 -8.25 -8.00 16.71
CA SER A 244 -7.93 -7.01 15.68
C SER A 244 -7.34 -5.75 16.30
N SER A 245 -6.29 -5.21 15.68
CA SER A 245 -5.67 -3.94 16.04
C SER A 245 -5.56 -3.07 14.79
N LEU A 246 -5.99 -1.84 14.91
CA LEU A 246 -5.72 -0.79 13.94
C LEU A 246 -4.39 -0.14 14.31
N ARG A 247 -3.45 -0.11 13.37
CA ARG A 247 -2.23 0.68 13.48
C ARG A 247 -2.30 1.86 12.55
N LEU A 248 -1.96 3.04 13.05
CA LEU A 248 -2.04 4.28 12.30
C LEU A 248 -0.87 5.22 12.60
N LEU A 249 -0.61 6.12 11.67
CA LEU A 249 0.39 7.17 11.76
C LEU A 249 -0.09 8.39 10.96
N VAL A 250 0.02 9.57 11.53
CA VAL A 250 -0.10 10.85 10.80
C VAL A 250 1.30 11.21 10.29
N PRO A 251 1.54 11.24 8.96
CA PRO A 251 2.84 11.62 8.43
C PRO A 251 3.26 13.02 8.88
N PRO A 252 4.55 13.23 9.23
CA PRO A 252 5.04 14.55 9.55
C PRO A 252 4.96 15.47 8.33
N SER A 253 4.60 16.73 8.54
CA SER A 253 4.55 17.76 7.51
C SER A 253 5.49 18.89 7.88
N ALA A 254 6.23 19.40 6.91
CA ALA A 254 7.13 20.55 7.11
C ALA A 254 6.39 21.87 7.43
N ALA A 255 5.07 21.91 7.23
CA ALA A 255 4.28 23.14 7.37
C ALA A 255 3.54 23.30 8.71
N ASP A 256 3.31 22.17 9.44
CA ASP A 256 2.49 22.16 10.66
C ASP A 256 3.19 21.37 11.77
N ASP A 257 4.09 22.02 12.46
CA ASP A 257 5.07 21.34 13.29
C ASP A 257 4.55 20.66 14.57
N GLU A 258 3.31 20.82 15.06
CA GLU A 258 3.00 20.25 16.39
C GLU A 258 1.50 19.96 16.68
N ALA A 259 0.59 20.19 15.78
CA ALA A 259 -0.82 19.95 16.12
C ALA A 259 -1.17 18.45 16.05
N ASP A 260 -1.69 17.91 17.13
CA ASP A 260 -2.31 16.60 17.14
C ASP A 260 -3.47 16.57 16.15
N THR A 261 -3.69 15.41 15.55
CA THR A 261 -4.79 15.18 14.60
C THR A 261 -5.88 14.40 15.31
N HIS A 262 -7.09 14.92 15.30
CA HIS A 262 -8.24 14.19 15.83
C HIS A 262 -8.62 13.05 14.87
N VAL A 263 -8.81 11.85 15.41
CA VAL A 263 -9.18 10.63 14.71
C VAL A 263 -10.42 10.02 15.35
N ALA A 264 -11.43 9.75 14.53
CA ALA A 264 -12.68 9.11 14.94
C ALA A 264 -12.85 7.76 14.25
N LEU A 265 -13.17 6.73 15.03
CA LEU A 265 -13.39 5.36 14.56
C LEU A 265 -14.87 5.00 14.68
N SER A 266 -15.44 4.53 13.60
CA SER A 266 -16.78 3.94 13.57
C SER A 266 -16.75 2.59 12.85
N TYR A 267 -17.71 1.73 13.13
CA TYR A 267 -17.86 0.48 12.42
C TYR A 267 -19.27 0.31 11.88
N THR A 268 -19.38 -0.41 10.79
CA THR A 268 -20.64 -0.69 10.09
C THR A 268 -20.82 -2.19 9.94
N SER A 269 -21.94 -2.71 10.38
CA SER A 269 -22.36 -4.11 10.23
C SER A 269 -23.70 -4.20 9.47
N ASP A 270 -24.31 -5.35 9.42
CA ASP A 270 -25.70 -5.55 8.93
C ASP A 270 -26.74 -4.88 9.84
N ALA A 271 -26.40 -4.67 11.12
CA ALA A 271 -27.25 -4.00 12.10
C ALA A 271 -27.27 -2.48 11.96
N GLY A 272 -26.22 -1.88 11.39
CA GLY A 272 -26.09 -0.43 11.25
C GLY A 272 -24.66 0.07 11.46
N THR A 273 -24.53 1.39 11.65
CA THR A 273 -23.25 2.06 11.93
C THR A 273 -23.20 2.53 13.38
N PHE A 274 -22.08 2.26 14.04
CA PHE A 274 -21.83 2.52 15.46
C PHE A 274 -20.43 3.10 15.67
N ASN A 275 -20.24 3.86 16.76
CA ASN A 275 -18.91 4.27 17.16
C ASN A 275 -18.14 3.12 17.81
N VAL A 276 -16.84 3.02 17.53
CA VAL A 276 -15.96 2.08 18.21
C VAL A 276 -15.79 2.52 19.67
N PRO A 277 -15.95 1.65 20.67
CA PRO A 277 -15.70 2.01 22.05
C PRO A 277 -14.27 2.51 22.27
N GLY A 278 -14.10 3.77 22.73
CA GLY A 278 -12.80 4.41 22.87
C GLY A 278 -12.13 4.76 21.53
N GLY A 279 -12.92 4.87 20.46
CA GLY A 279 -12.42 5.13 19.11
C GLY A 279 -12.24 6.60 18.74
N GLU A 280 -12.27 7.52 19.71
CA GLU A 280 -11.88 8.92 19.51
C GLU A 280 -10.52 9.16 20.19
N LEU A 281 -9.54 9.64 19.43
CA LEU A 281 -8.18 9.85 19.92
C LEU A 281 -7.48 10.99 19.17
N ASP A 282 -6.54 11.62 19.84
CA ASP A 282 -5.65 12.61 19.23
C ASP A 282 -4.30 11.95 18.95
N VAL A 283 -3.77 12.13 17.75
CA VAL A 283 -2.55 11.47 17.26
C VAL A 283 -1.53 12.52 16.88
N SER A 284 -0.37 12.46 17.51
CA SER A 284 0.76 13.34 17.19
C SER A 284 1.43 12.90 15.89
N ALA A 285 1.78 13.86 15.03
CA ALA A 285 2.45 13.58 13.77
C ALA A 285 3.77 12.83 13.96
N GLY A 286 4.03 11.85 13.11
CA GLY A 286 5.24 11.01 13.13
C GLY A 286 5.24 9.90 14.17
N THR A 287 4.19 9.77 15.03
CA THR A 287 4.10 8.67 16.00
C THR A 287 3.22 7.54 15.49
N VAL A 288 3.64 6.31 15.73
CA VAL A 288 2.84 5.11 15.40
C VAL A 288 1.97 4.75 16.59
N VAL A 289 0.68 4.63 16.35
CA VAL A 289 -0.31 4.31 17.39
C VAL A 289 -1.03 3.00 17.06
N ASP A 290 -1.11 2.11 18.05
CA ASP A 290 -1.91 0.89 18.00
C ASP A 290 -3.22 1.08 18.76
N VAL A 291 -4.34 0.87 18.06
CA VAL A 291 -5.69 0.94 18.64
C VAL A 291 -6.31 -0.46 18.61
N PRO A 292 -6.45 -1.12 19.78
CA PRO A 292 -7.12 -2.41 19.82
C PRO A 292 -8.62 -2.24 19.56
N LEU A 293 -9.15 -3.03 18.63
CA LEU A 293 -10.58 -3.00 18.26
C LEU A 293 -11.40 -3.93 19.17
N ASN A 294 -11.48 -3.56 20.43
CA ASN A 294 -12.18 -4.35 21.45
C ASN A 294 -13.64 -3.90 21.61
N GLY A 295 -14.51 -4.82 22.04
CA GLY A 295 -15.90 -4.50 22.37
C GLY A 295 -16.86 -4.52 21.18
N ILE A 296 -16.39 -4.80 19.96
CA ILE A 296 -17.24 -5.04 18.79
C ILE A 296 -17.66 -6.50 18.81
N THR A 297 -18.97 -6.77 18.81
CA THR A 297 -19.55 -8.11 18.98
C THR A 297 -20.15 -8.66 17.69
N ASP A 298 -20.17 -7.86 16.63
CA ASP A 298 -20.74 -8.25 15.34
C ASP A 298 -19.89 -9.32 14.66
N GLU A 299 -20.56 -10.27 13.99
CA GLU A 299 -19.90 -11.39 13.29
C GLU A 299 -18.95 -10.90 12.21
N ARG A 300 -19.40 -9.90 11.43
CA ARG A 300 -18.62 -9.21 10.40
C ARG A 300 -18.93 -7.72 10.44
N TYR A 301 -17.91 -6.91 10.26
CA TYR A 301 -18.05 -5.46 10.19
C TYR A 301 -16.98 -4.82 9.30
N ALA A 302 -17.27 -3.61 8.86
CA ALA A 302 -16.33 -2.70 8.25
C ALA A 302 -15.93 -1.63 9.26
N LEU A 303 -14.64 -1.29 9.35
CA LEU A 303 -14.13 -0.21 10.18
C LEU A 303 -13.90 1.03 9.31
N ARG A 304 -14.41 2.17 9.74
CA ARG A 304 -14.10 3.48 9.18
C ARG A 304 -13.15 4.22 10.11
N VAL A 305 -12.10 4.76 9.52
CA VAL A 305 -11.16 5.69 10.16
C VAL A 305 -11.35 7.03 9.49
N HIS A 306 -11.73 8.05 10.26
CA HIS A 306 -11.84 9.43 9.80
C HIS A 306 -10.89 10.30 10.60
N ALA A 307 -10.15 11.16 9.92
CA ALA A 307 -9.18 12.07 10.54
C ALA A 307 -9.25 13.47 9.91
N GLU A 308 -8.94 14.49 10.69
CA GLU A 308 -8.88 15.88 10.22
C GLU A 308 -7.70 16.15 9.27
N ARG A 309 -6.68 15.29 9.31
CA ARG A 309 -5.50 15.34 8.44
C ARG A 309 -5.26 13.96 7.85
N PRO A 310 -4.69 13.87 6.63
CA PRO A 310 -4.39 12.58 6.04
C PRO A 310 -3.48 11.72 6.94
N LEU A 311 -3.88 10.50 7.21
CA LEU A 311 -3.12 9.51 7.96
C LEU A 311 -2.97 8.21 7.17
N VAL A 312 -2.01 7.41 7.56
CA VAL A 312 -1.81 6.05 7.06
C VAL A 312 -2.35 5.07 8.10
N ALA A 313 -3.13 4.09 7.66
CA ALA A 313 -3.65 3.06 8.54
C ALA A 313 -3.66 1.69 7.88
N GLN A 314 -3.46 0.66 8.68
CA GLN A 314 -3.64 -0.75 8.32
C GLN A 314 -4.18 -1.51 9.53
N VAL A 315 -4.88 -2.60 9.28
CA VAL A 315 -5.41 -3.46 10.34
C VAL A 315 -4.74 -4.82 10.30
N VAL A 316 -4.41 -5.35 11.46
CA VAL A 316 -4.00 -6.74 11.62
C VAL A 316 -4.98 -7.47 12.54
N THR A 317 -5.40 -8.65 12.12
CA THR A 317 -6.17 -9.59 12.93
C THR A 317 -5.32 -10.81 13.21
N ASN A 318 -5.19 -11.16 14.49
CA ASN A 318 -4.54 -12.39 14.95
C ASN A 318 -5.59 -13.30 15.59
N SER A 319 -5.52 -14.59 15.31
CA SER A 319 -6.39 -15.57 15.96
C SER A 319 -5.62 -16.85 16.27
N GLU A 320 -6.02 -17.52 17.35
CA GLU A 320 -5.54 -18.87 17.64
C GLU A 320 -6.36 -19.89 16.86
N GLN A 321 -5.67 -20.90 16.37
CA GLN A 321 -6.21 -21.95 15.51
C GLN A 321 -6.15 -23.31 16.20
N GLU A 322 -6.04 -24.38 15.43
CA GLU A 322 -5.94 -25.76 15.92
C GLU A 322 -4.68 -25.99 16.78
N GLU A 323 -4.68 -27.09 17.51
CA GLU A 323 -3.58 -27.45 18.40
C GLU A 323 -2.29 -27.73 17.62
N TYR A 324 -1.20 -27.09 18.03
CA TYR A 324 0.15 -27.35 17.58
C TYR A 324 0.77 -28.45 18.46
N PRO A 325 1.66 -29.32 17.94
CA PRO A 325 2.35 -30.30 18.75
C PRO A 325 3.00 -29.70 19.99
N GLY A 326 2.70 -30.25 21.16
CA GLY A 326 3.18 -29.71 22.46
C GLY A 326 2.15 -28.89 23.25
N GLY A 327 0.89 -28.86 22.83
CA GLY A 327 -0.23 -28.23 23.55
C GLY A 327 -0.35 -26.71 23.35
N GLN A 328 0.43 -26.14 22.43
CA GLN A 328 0.26 -24.76 21.98
C GLN A 328 -0.71 -24.72 20.80
N ARG A 329 -1.04 -23.52 20.31
CA ARG A 329 -1.96 -23.36 19.19
C ARG A 329 -1.32 -22.63 18.03
N TRP A 330 -1.57 -23.13 16.81
CA TRP A 330 -1.26 -22.40 15.60
C TRP A 330 -1.89 -20.99 15.65
N GLY A 331 -1.20 -20.02 15.09
CA GLY A 331 -1.77 -18.70 14.86
C GLY A 331 -2.20 -18.51 13.42
N MET A 332 -3.11 -17.57 13.22
CA MET A 332 -3.42 -16.99 11.92
C MET A 332 -3.26 -15.46 12.04
N ARG A 333 -2.58 -14.88 11.08
CA ARG A 333 -2.42 -13.43 10.94
C ARG A 333 -3.00 -13.00 9.60
N ALA A 334 -3.90 -12.03 9.61
CA ALA A 334 -4.47 -11.42 8.42
C ALA A 334 -4.27 -9.91 8.48
N GLY A 335 -3.56 -9.36 7.50
CA GLY A 335 -3.40 -7.92 7.31
C GLY A 335 -4.40 -7.38 6.32
N MET A 336 -4.84 -6.15 6.52
CA MET A 336 -5.82 -5.48 5.68
C MET A 336 -5.36 -4.06 5.37
N SER A 337 -5.43 -3.71 4.07
CA SER A 337 -5.36 -2.33 3.59
C SER A 337 -6.77 -1.79 3.39
N SER A 338 -6.92 -0.46 3.34
CA SER A 338 -8.22 0.17 3.11
C SER A 338 -8.73 -0.11 1.69
N ALA A 339 -10.04 -0.34 1.58
CA ALA A 339 -10.75 -0.33 0.30
C ALA A 339 -11.06 1.12 -0.10
N GLN A 340 -11.06 1.38 -1.40
CA GLN A 340 -11.37 2.70 -1.96
C GLN A 340 -12.49 2.56 -2.95
N GLY A 341 -13.31 3.59 -3.08
CA GLY A 341 -14.44 3.60 -4.00
C GLY A 341 -14.02 3.25 -5.42
N LEU A 342 -14.51 2.13 -5.91
CA LEU A 342 -14.24 1.61 -7.23
C LEU A 342 -15.49 1.75 -8.09
N VAL A 343 -15.39 2.45 -9.22
CA VAL A 343 -16.54 2.70 -10.07
C VAL A 343 -16.81 1.54 -11.03
N HIS A 344 -15.76 0.96 -11.59
CA HIS A 344 -15.85 -0.15 -12.54
C HIS A 344 -14.81 -1.23 -12.23
N ALA A 345 -15.22 -2.48 -12.21
CA ALA A 345 -14.33 -3.64 -12.09
C ALA A 345 -14.89 -4.84 -12.83
N GLN A 346 -14.01 -5.77 -13.17
CA GLN A 346 -14.37 -7.12 -13.53
C GLN A 346 -13.97 -8.05 -12.39
N LEU A 347 -14.94 -8.71 -11.76
CA LEU A 347 -14.68 -9.62 -10.66
C LEU A 347 -14.35 -11.03 -11.19
N PRO A 348 -13.39 -11.74 -10.54
CA PRO A 348 -13.17 -13.16 -10.82
C PRO A 348 -14.35 -14.00 -10.35
N SER A 349 -14.54 -15.17 -10.94
CA SER A 349 -15.51 -16.13 -10.42
C SER A 349 -15.06 -16.75 -9.10
N ALA A 350 -16.01 -17.24 -8.30
CA ALA A 350 -15.72 -17.99 -7.07
C ALA A 350 -14.78 -19.18 -7.35
N SER A 351 -15.00 -19.92 -8.44
CA SER A 351 -14.13 -21.05 -8.82
C SER A 351 -12.71 -20.62 -9.22
N THR A 352 -12.56 -19.45 -9.82
CA THR A 352 -11.23 -18.87 -10.13
C THR A 352 -10.48 -18.55 -8.84
N VAL A 353 -11.11 -17.86 -7.91
CA VAL A 353 -10.51 -17.52 -6.61
C VAL A 353 -10.16 -18.79 -5.83
N GLU A 354 -11.09 -19.76 -5.75
CA GLU A 354 -10.85 -21.04 -5.10
C GLU A 354 -9.65 -21.77 -5.71
N GLY A 355 -9.54 -21.81 -7.04
CA GLY A 355 -8.46 -22.46 -7.76
C GLY A 355 -7.09 -21.83 -7.47
N LEU A 356 -7.01 -20.50 -7.43
CA LEU A 356 -5.80 -19.75 -7.07
C LEU A 356 -5.36 -20.05 -5.62
N VAL A 357 -6.27 -19.94 -4.68
CA VAL A 357 -6.03 -20.18 -3.25
C VAL A 357 -5.60 -21.62 -3.03
N ARG A 358 -6.35 -22.58 -3.56
CA ARG A 358 -6.04 -24.02 -3.45
C ARG A 358 -4.67 -24.36 -4.03
N SER A 359 -4.34 -23.81 -5.19
CA SER A 359 -3.03 -23.97 -5.82
C SER A 359 -1.88 -23.50 -4.92
N ARG A 360 -2.04 -22.35 -4.26
CA ARG A 360 -0.99 -21.81 -3.37
C ARG A 360 -0.85 -22.60 -2.08
N LEU A 361 -1.95 -22.87 -1.42
CA LEU A 361 -1.93 -23.57 -0.14
C LEU A 361 -1.50 -25.03 -0.28
N SER A 362 -1.93 -25.72 -1.34
CA SER A 362 -1.57 -27.13 -1.58
C SER A 362 -0.10 -27.32 -1.94
N SER A 363 0.51 -26.41 -2.70
CA SER A 363 1.91 -26.55 -3.15
C SER A 363 2.92 -26.46 -2.01
N THR A 364 2.54 -25.91 -0.87
CA THR A 364 3.42 -25.61 0.27
C THR A 364 3.25 -26.58 1.44
N ILE A 365 2.14 -27.31 1.53
CA ILE A 365 1.93 -28.36 2.54
C ILE A 365 2.99 -29.48 2.41
N LEU A 366 3.49 -29.73 1.22
CA LEU A 366 4.51 -30.75 0.95
C LEU A 366 5.92 -30.40 1.45
N ARG A 367 6.19 -29.18 1.87
CA ARG A 367 7.48 -28.73 2.41
C ARG A 367 7.53 -28.75 3.95
N GLY A 368 6.39 -28.94 4.60
CA GLY A 368 6.32 -29.08 6.06
C GLY A 368 6.94 -30.36 6.57
N THR A 369 7.18 -30.44 7.87
CA THR A 369 7.68 -31.64 8.53
C THR A 369 6.73 -32.80 8.26
N ALA A 370 7.25 -34.05 8.32
CA ALA A 370 6.52 -35.30 8.03
C ALA A 370 5.20 -35.50 8.83
N GLN A 371 4.90 -34.66 9.79
CA GLN A 371 3.71 -34.66 10.60
C GLN A 371 2.51 -33.90 9.97
N GLU A 372 2.75 -33.08 8.94
CA GLU A 372 1.70 -32.35 8.20
C GLU A 372 1.15 -33.14 6.99
N SER A 373 1.37 -34.42 6.91
CA SER A 373 0.84 -35.32 5.88
C SER A 373 -0.69 -35.53 5.94
N GLY A 374 -1.41 -34.60 6.55
CA GLY A 374 -2.88 -34.51 6.53
C GLY A 374 -3.36 -33.92 5.23
N SER A 375 -4.13 -34.69 4.54
CA SER A 375 -5.05 -34.37 3.45
C SER A 375 -5.29 -32.88 3.16
N GLY A 376 -4.59 -32.27 2.26
CA GLY A 376 -4.99 -31.16 1.40
C GLY A 376 -5.82 -30.01 2.02
N VAL A 377 -5.91 -28.95 1.27
CA VAL A 377 -6.82 -27.82 1.55
C VAL A 377 -8.27 -28.32 1.49
N GLY A 378 -9.01 -28.07 2.55
CA GLY A 378 -10.44 -28.41 2.66
C GLY A 378 -11.32 -27.47 1.87
N GLU A 379 -12.43 -27.09 2.50
CA GLU A 379 -13.38 -26.13 1.93
C GLU A 379 -12.75 -24.73 1.84
N ILE A 380 -13.02 -24.06 0.72
CA ILE A 380 -12.70 -22.65 0.51
C ILE A 380 -14.02 -21.94 0.23
N SER A 381 -14.31 -20.89 1.00
CA SER A 381 -15.44 -20.01 0.77
C SER A 381 -14.97 -18.61 0.38
N SER A 382 -15.73 -17.94 -0.47
CA SER A 382 -15.44 -16.57 -0.92
C SER A 382 -16.70 -15.72 -0.91
N HIS A 383 -16.59 -14.52 -0.31
CA HIS A 383 -17.72 -13.61 -0.17
C HIS A 383 -17.34 -12.21 -0.68
N LEU A 384 -18.31 -11.56 -1.30
CA LEU A 384 -18.23 -10.16 -1.69
C LEU A 384 -18.79 -9.30 -0.55
N LEU A 385 -17.97 -8.41 -0.02
CA LEU A 385 -18.30 -7.49 1.06
C LEU A 385 -18.51 -6.10 0.48
N LEU A 386 -19.63 -5.47 0.83
CA LEU A 386 -20.04 -4.18 0.29
C LEU A 386 -20.50 -3.28 1.43
N THR A 387 -20.06 -2.03 1.45
CA THR A 387 -20.58 -1.01 2.36
C THR A 387 -20.50 0.38 1.73
N SER A 388 -21.46 1.25 2.06
CA SER A 388 -21.40 2.67 1.71
C SER A 388 -21.14 3.47 2.99
N ALA A 389 -19.92 3.92 3.18
CA ALA A 389 -19.52 4.61 4.40
C ALA A 389 -20.10 6.03 4.53
N HIS A 390 -20.43 6.67 3.44
CA HIS A 390 -20.74 8.08 3.39
C HIS A 390 -22.21 8.38 3.03
N SER A 391 -22.93 7.40 2.53
CA SER A 391 -24.29 7.64 2.04
C SER A 391 -25.30 7.65 3.19
N GLN A 392 -25.98 8.76 3.35
CA GLN A 392 -27.18 8.87 4.22
C GLN A 392 -28.45 8.30 3.57
N SER A 393 -28.36 7.89 2.31
CA SER A 393 -29.41 7.25 1.53
C SER A 393 -28.94 5.93 0.98
N GLY A 394 -29.87 5.02 0.70
CA GLY A 394 -29.53 3.76 0.05
C GLY A 394 -28.85 3.98 -1.31
N VAL A 395 -27.88 3.16 -1.61
CA VAL A 395 -27.08 3.21 -2.84
C VAL A 395 -27.36 1.98 -3.68
N GLN A 396 -27.42 2.13 -4.99
CA GLN A 396 -27.58 1.03 -5.93
C GLN A 396 -26.29 0.82 -6.72
N LEU A 397 -25.89 -0.43 -6.87
CA LEU A 397 -24.78 -0.87 -7.70
C LEU A 397 -25.25 -1.96 -8.65
N GLN A 398 -24.54 -2.11 -9.76
CA GLN A 398 -24.82 -3.15 -10.76
C GLN A 398 -23.78 -4.27 -10.66
N LEU A 399 -24.23 -5.50 -10.44
CA LEU A 399 -23.39 -6.69 -10.42
C LEU A 399 -23.82 -7.60 -11.59
N GLY A 400 -23.12 -7.52 -12.71
CA GLY A 400 -23.53 -8.15 -13.96
C GLY A 400 -24.90 -7.65 -14.40
N ASN A 401 -25.89 -8.55 -14.42
CA ASN A 401 -27.27 -8.23 -14.76
C ASN A 401 -28.17 -7.96 -13.54
N GLU A 402 -27.63 -8.07 -12.34
CA GLU A 402 -28.37 -7.88 -11.10
C GLU A 402 -28.10 -6.52 -10.48
N GLN A 403 -29.16 -5.90 -9.96
CA GLN A 403 -29.06 -4.65 -9.23
C GLN A 403 -29.06 -4.96 -7.73
N VAL A 404 -28.01 -4.55 -7.05
CA VAL A 404 -27.86 -4.70 -5.60
C VAL A 404 -28.12 -3.35 -4.95
N THR A 405 -28.99 -3.33 -3.93
CA THR A 405 -29.30 -2.14 -3.14
C THR A 405 -28.61 -2.25 -1.79
N LEU A 406 -27.77 -1.29 -1.47
CA LEU A 406 -27.16 -1.12 -0.15
C LEU A 406 -28.02 -0.15 0.66
N GLU A 407 -28.50 -0.58 1.82
CA GLU A 407 -29.13 0.34 2.77
C GLU A 407 -28.08 1.27 3.40
N ALA A 408 -28.49 2.51 3.68
CA ALA A 408 -27.62 3.48 4.33
C ALA A 408 -27.05 2.95 5.65
N GLY A 409 -25.73 3.08 5.82
CA GLY A 409 -25.04 2.70 7.05
C GLY A 409 -25.05 1.20 7.36
N LYS A 410 -25.24 0.34 6.35
CA LYS A 410 -25.17 -1.11 6.50
C LYS A 410 -24.09 -1.74 5.64
N MET A 411 -23.58 -2.86 6.09
CA MET A 411 -22.73 -3.77 5.33
C MET A 411 -23.56 -4.91 4.76
N VAL A 412 -23.30 -5.28 3.52
CA VAL A 412 -23.92 -6.42 2.83
C VAL A 412 -22.85 -7.44 2.50
N VAL A 413 -23.14 -8.70 2.72
CA VAL A 413 -22.31 -9.85 2.39
C VAL A 413 -23.03 -10.69 1.35
N LEU A 414 -22.42 -10.90 0.21
CA LEU A 414 -22.95 -11.73 -0.87
C LEU A 414 -21.97 -12.86 -1.18
N ASP A 415 -22.47 -13.96 -1.71
CA ASP A 415 -21.59 -14.97 -2.29
C ASP A 415 -20.90 -14.39 -3.55
N LEU A 416 -19.63 -14.74 -3.73
CA LEU A 416 -18.93 -14.33 -4.94
C LEU A 416 -19.58 -15.01 -6.17
N PRO A 417 -19.80 -14.30 -7.28
CA PRO A 417 -20.44 -14.85 -8.46
C PRO A 417 -19.76 -16.12 -9.00
N SER A 418 -20.54 -17.05 -9.51
CA SER A 418 -20.05 -18.32 -10.10
C SER A 418 -19.33 -18.12 -11.46
N GLN A 419 -19.52 -16.96 -12.09
CA GLN A 419 -18.86 -16.56 -13.35
C GLN A 419 -18.19 -15.20 -13.18
N GLU A 420 -17.21 -14.91 -14.02
CA GLU A 420 -16.62 -13.57 -14.08
C GLU A 420 -17.70 -12.54 -14.38
N THR A 421 -17.78 -11.51 -13.56
CA THR A 421 -18.91 -10.60 -13.55
C THR A 421 -18.45 -9.15 -13.47
N SER A 422 -19.03 -8.29 -14.30
CA SER A 422 -18.78 -6.84 -14.23
C SER A 422 -19.44 -6.25 -12.97
N LEU A 423 -18.76 -5.30 -12.38
CA LEU A 423 -19.23 -4.49 -11.26
C LEU A 423 -19.22 -3.03 -11.69
N GLU A 424 -20.35 -2.36 -11.50
CA GLU A 424 -20.46 -0.90 -11.63
C GLU A 424 -21.03 -0.35 -10.33
N SER A 425 -20.30 0.56 -9.70
CA SER A 425 -20.60 1.07 -8.37
C SER A 425 -20.40 2.58 -8.31
N PRO A 426 -21.20 3.31 -7.53
CA PRO A 426 -20.86 4.67 -7.13
C PRO A 426 -19.52 4.70 -6.36
N SER A 427 -18.81 5.82 -6.47
CA SER A 427 -17.48 6.00 -5.88
C SER A 427 -17.44 6.01 -4.35
N ASP A 428 -18.61 6.10 -3.70
CA ASP A 428 -18.77 6.08 -2.24
C ASP A 428 -19.00 4.67 -1.65
N VAL A 429 -19.01 3.64 -2.50
CA VAL A 429 -19.11 2.24 -2.08
C VAL A 429 -17.72 1.62 -1.97
N ALA A 430 -17.41 1.09 -0.80
CA ALA A 430 -16.21 0.28 -0.59
C ALA A 430 -16.54 -1.20 -0.78
N ILE A 431 -15.62 -1.92 -1.43
CA ILE A 431 -15.81 -3.29 -1.88
C ILE A 431 -14.58 -4.11 -1.54
N ALA A 432 -14.79 -5.33 -1.03
CA ALA A 432 -13.71 -6.29 -0.81
C ALA A 432 -14.20 -7.72 -1.09
N ILE A 433 -13.27 -8.60 -1.42
CA ILE A 433 -13.51 -10.04 -1.46
C ILE A 433 -12.80 -10.68 -0.26
N GLU A 434 -13.58 -11.38 0.57
CA GLU A 434 -13.09 -12.18 1.68
C GLU A 434 -12.98 -13.65 1.24
N VAL A 435 -11.90 -14.29 1.66
CA VAL A 435 -11.71 -15.73 1.46
C VAL A 435 -11.33 -16.39 2.77
N GLU A 436 -11.97 -17.51 3.06
CA GLU A 436 -11.61 -18.42 4.14
C GLU A 436 -11.27 -19.80 3.56
N ALA A 437 -10.12 -20.35 3.98
CA ALA A 437 -9.64 -21.65 3.54
C ALA A 437 -9.36 -22.56 4.74
N LYS A 438 -10.01 -23.71 4.81
CA LYS A 438 -9.77 -24.71 5.84
C LYS A 438 -8.48 -25.49 5.50
N THR A 439 -7.58 -25.58 6.45
CA THR A 439 -6.33 -26.36 6.36
C THR A 439 -6.23 -27.31 7.55
N PRO A 440 -5.36 -28.32 7.52
CA PRO A 440 -5.13 -29.18 8.68
C PRO A 440 -4.72 -28.43 9.96
N SER A 441 -4.09 -27.26 9.82
CA SER A 441 -3.65 -26.41 10.93
C SER A 441 -4.66 -25.32 11.31
N GLY A 442 -5.92 -25.41 10.82
CA GLY A 442 -7.00 -24.47 11.07
C GLY A 442 -7.36 -23.59 9.86
N VAL A 443 -8.13 -22.54 10.10
CA VAL A 443 -8.65 -21.66 9.05
C VAL A 443 -7.64 -20.57 8.71
N LEU A 444 -7.38 -20.37 7.43
CA LEU A 444 -6.68 -19.20 6.90
C LEU A 444 -7.69 -18.24 6.29
N ARG A 445 -7.46 -16.95 6.51
CA ARG A 445 -8.35 -15.88 6.03
C ARG A 445 -7.55 -14.78 5.34
N ALA A 446 -8.09 -14.29 4.26
CA ALA A 446 -7.57 -13.10 3.58
C ALA A 446 -8.71 -12.22 3.08
N VAL A 447 -8.45 -10.93 3.02
CA VAL A 447 -9.37 -9.94 2.44
C VAL A 447 -8.63 -9.20 1.33
N TRP A 448 -9.22 -9.14 0.17
CA TRP A 448 -8.75 -8.37 -0.95
C TRP A 448 -9.60 -7.12 -1.12
N PRO A 449 -9.14 -5.95 -0.67
CA PRO A 449 -9.82 -4.69 -0.91
C PRO A 449 -9.72 -4.33 -2.38
N LEU A 450 -10.84 -3.99 -2.99
CA LEU A 450 -10.90 -3.46 -4.34
C LEU A 450 -10.75 -1.94 -4.27
N SER A 451 -9.81 -1.41 -5.03
CA SER A 451 -9.51 0.02 -5.07
C SER A 451 -9.35 0.47 -6.51
N ALA A 452 -9.77 1.70 -6.79
CA ALA A 452 -9.46 2.32 -8.07
C ALA A 452 -7.96 2.56 -8.19
N ASP A 453 -7.41 2.25 -9.35
CA ASP A 453 -6.02 2.57 -9.65
C ASP A 453 -5.86 4.08 -9.86
N ASP A 454 -4.87 4.64 -9.20
CA ASP A 454 -4.49 6.03 -9.39
C ASP A 454 -3.50 6.13 -10.57
N VAL A 455 -4.03 6.29 -11.77
CA VAL A 455 -3.23 6.42 -13.00
C VAL A 455 -2.31 7.64 -12.98
N GLU A 456 -2.63 8.64 -12.18
CA GLU A 456 -1.78 9.83 -12.01
C GLU A 456 -0.45 9.48 -11.33
N GLN A 457 -0.42 8.40 -10.55
CA GLN A 457 0.82 7.91 -9.93
C GLN A 457 1.85 7.44 -10.95
N ALA A 458 1.40 6.92 -12.08
CA ALA A 458 2.28 6.48 -13.16
C ALA A 458 2.73 7.64 -14.07
N SER A 459 2.25 8.87 -13.85
CA SER A 459 2.67 10.03 -14.62
C SER A 459 4.05 10.54 -14.18
N THR A 460 4.88 10.91 -15.16
CA THR A 460 6.19 11.51 -14.91
C THR A 460 6.08 13.03 -15.00
N SER A 461 6.50 13.74 -13.95
CA SER A 461 6.59 15.19 -13.97
C SER A 461 7.91 15.63 -14.61
N ILE A 462 7.82 16.38 -15.71
CA ILE A 462 8.97 16.95 -16.39
C ILE A 462 8.96 18.46 -16.16
N THR A 463 10.00 18.99 -15.52
CA THR A 463 10.18 20.43 -15.37
C THR A 463 10.91 20.95 -16.59
N VAL A 464 10.25 21.80 -17.38
CA VAL A 464 10.84 22.48 -18.54
C VAL A 464 11.25 23.88 -18.12
N HIS A 465 12.55 24.18 -18.27
CA HIS A 465 13.15 25.48 -17.93
C HIS A 465 13.33 26.34 -19.16
#